data_078aef57d9590dd7d7459ca681dfd1ab
#
_entry.id   078aef57d9590dd7d7459ca681dfd1ab
#
_cell.length_a   1.000
_cell.length_b   1.000
_cell.length_c   1.000
_cell.angle_alpha   90.00
_cell.angle_beta   90.00
_cell.angle_gamma   90.00
#
_symmetry.space_group_name_H-M   'P 1'
#
loop_
_entity.id
_entity.type
_entity.pdbx_description
1 polymer ?
#
loop_
_entity_poly.entity_id
_entity_poly.type
_entity_poly.pdbx_seq_one_letter_code
_entity_poly.pdbx_strand_id
1 'polypeptide(L)'
;MVQTTAYIRYGGAHAWSLSDAAIIKQFFTRKFDRALPIGAFGQSALHDRWGYDHRNAMDVGVSPDSAEGQILMEYLRANGIPFTAFHFAVPGRATGPHIHVGLPSHRIAPVLAANTREISR
;
A
#
# COMPACT_ATOMS: atom_id res chain seq x y z
N MET A 1 20.85 -19.02 -6.02
CA MET A 1 20.87 -17.58 -6.24
C MET A 1 19.59 -16.95 -5.74
N VAL A 2 19.70 -15.87 -5.02
CA VAL A 2 18.55 -15.17 -4.53
C VAL A 2 18.17 -14.08 -5.50
N GLN A 3 16.92 -14.09 -5.92
CA GLN A 3 16.41 -13.06 -6.81
C GLN A 3 15.76 -11.98 -5.98
N THR A 4 16.22 -10.73 -6.15
CA THR A 4 15.63 -9.60 -5.47
C THR A 4 14.33 -9.19 -6.17
N THR A 5 13.24 -9.17 -5.43
CA THR A 5 11.96 -8.70 -5.94
C THR A 5 11.75 -7.26 -5.49
N ALA A 6 10.97 -6.51 -6.27
CA ALA A 6 10.68 -5.11 -5.95
C ALA A 6 9.77 -4.98 -4.73
N TYR A 7 8.97 -6.01 -4.44
CA TYR A 7 8.00 -5.90 -3.36
C TYR A 7 7.65 -7.26 -2.76
N ILE A 8 7.07 -7.21 -1.56
CA ILE A 8 6.48 -8.34 -0.86
C ILE A 8 4.98 -8.11 -0.83
N ARG A 9 4.19 -9.13 -1.15
CA ARG A 9 2.73 -9.02 -1.16
C ARG A 9 2.10 -10.09 -0.30
N TYR A 10 1.14 -9.67 0.54
CA TYR A 10 0.34 -10.58 1.34
C TYR A 10 -1.14 -10.27 1.07
N GLY A 11 -1.90 -11.28 0.67
CA GLY A 11 -3.29 -11.09 0.22
C GLY A 11 -4.30 -10.91 1.32
N GLY A 12 -3.92 -11.19 2.57
CA GLY A 12 -4.84 -11.06 3.70
C GLY A 12 -5.73 -12.27 3.89
N ALA A 13 -6.26 -12.41 5.09
CA ALA A 13 -7.21 -13.47 5.44
C ALA A 13 -8.56 -12.90 5.88
N HIS A 14 -8.61 -11.60 6.16
CA HIS A 14 -9.83 -10.93 6.61
C HIS A 14 -10.18 -9.79 5.69
N ALA A 15 -11.46 -9.41 5.71
CA ALA A 15 -11.90 -8.23 4.99
C ALA A 15 -11.20 -7.00 5.59
N TRP A 16 -10.78 -6.10 4.72
CA TRP A 16 -10.11 -4.86 5.08
C TRP A 16 -10.90 -3.68 4.59
N SER A 17 -10.97 -2.63 5.42
CA SER A 17 -11.41 -1.33 4.96
C SER A 17 -10.55 -0.26 5.63
N LEU A 18 -10.53 0.94 5.03
CA LEU A 18 -9.71 2.04 5.54
C LEU A 18 -10.14 2.46 6.95
N SER A 19 -11.37 2.17 7.34
CA SER A 19 -11.84 2.44 8.70
C SER A 19 -11.11 1.59 9.75
N ASP A 20 -10.45 0.49 9.34
CA ASP A 20 -9.68 -0.35 10.25
C ASP A 20 -8.30 0.22 10.55
N ALA A 21 -7.92 1.32 9.90
CA ALA A 21 -6.58 1.91 10.07
C ALA A 21 -6.30 2.34 11.51
N ALA A 22 -7.33 2.69 12.28
CA ALA A 22 -7.15 3.12 13.67
C ALA A 22 -6.43 2.06 14.51
N ILE A 23 -6.72 0.79 14.29
CA ILE A 23 -6.10 -0.30 15.02
C ILE A 23 -4.60 -0.37 14.72
N ILE A 24 -4.24 -0.19 13.46
CA ILE A 24 -2.84 -0.20 13.03
C ILE A 24 -2.09 0.99 13.60
N LYS A 25 -2.71 2.18 13.57
CA LYS A 25 -2.12 3.39 14.15
C LYS A 25 -1.84 3.20 15.64
N GLN A 26 -2.79 2.63 16.37
CA GLN A 26 -2.65 2.39 17.80
C GLN A 26 -1.54 1.39 18.09
N PHE A 27 -1.46 0.31 17.31
CA PHE A 27 -0.39 -0.67 17.46
C PHE A 27 0.97 -0.01 17.29
N PHE A 28 1.14 0.75 16.20
CA PHE A 28 2.41 1.37 15.88
C PHE A 28 2.84 2.37 16.96
N THR A 29 1.92 3.24 17.38
CA THR A 29 2.20 4.24 18.41
C THR A 29 2.58 3.58 19.73
N ARG A 30 1.88 2.53 20.12
CA ARG A 30 2.17 1.81 21.35
C ARG A 30 3.52 1.10 21.30
N LYS A 31 3.85 0.54 20.14
CA LYS A 31 5.07 -0.24 19.98
C LYS A 31 6.31 0.63 19.84
N PHE A 32 6.21 1.76 19.14
CA PHE A 32 7.38 2.55 18.76
C PHE A 32 7.39 3.97 19.35
N ASP A 33 6.37 4.33 20.12
CA ASP A 33 6.27 5.64 20.79
C ASP A 33 6.35 6.81 19.79
N ARG A 34 5.74 6.64 18.65
CA ARG A 34 5.60 7.70 17.64
C ARG A 34 4.41 7.40 16.73
N ALA A 35 3.91 8.42 16.07
CA ALA A 35 2.78 8.25 15.17
C ALA A 35 3.19 7.44 13.93
N LEU A 36 2.25 6.66 13.42
CA LEU A 36 2.44 5.95 12.16
C LEU A 36 2.59 6.98 11.03
N PRO A 37 3.72 6.96 10.29
CA PRO A 37 3.90 7.91 9.19
C PRO A 37 3.06 7.51 7.99
N ILE A 38 2.07 8.31 7.66
CA ILE A 38 1.15 8.04 6.56
C ILE A 38 1.43 9.02 5.43
N GLY A 39 1.80 8.49 4.26
CA GLY A 39 2.04 9.29 3.07
C GLY A 39 0.77 9.53 2.27
N ALA A 40 -0.11 8.54 2.20
CA ALA A 40 -1.40 8.68 1.52
C ALA A 40 -2.45 7.88 2.29
N PHE A 41 -3.56 8.53 2.59
CA PHE A 41 -4.68 7.91 3.28
C PHE A 41 -5.87 7.98 2.34
N GLY A 42 -6.16 6.85 1.65
CA GLY A 42 -7.13 6.82 0.60
C GLY A 42 -6.58 7.36 -0.72
N GLN A 43 -7.46 7.86 -1.57
CA GLN A 43 -7.07 8.34 -2.89
C GLN A 43 -6.26 9.62 -2.79
N SER A 44 -5.25 9.76 -3.64
CA SER A 44 -4.41 10.95 -3.71
C SER A 44 -4.30 11.43 -5.17
N ALA A 45 -3.80 12.66 -5.35
CA ALA A 45 -3.61 13.21 -6.69
C ALA A 45 -2.64 12.36 -7.52
N LEU A 46 -1.62 11.79 -6.88
CA LEU A 46 -0.68 10.92 -7.59
C LEU A 46 -1.35 9.65 -8.08
N HIS A 47 -2.20 9.03 -7.25
CA HIS A 47 -2.95 7.84 -7.65
C HIS A 47 -3.89 8.17 -8.81
N ASP A 48 -4.55 9.33 -8.77
CA ASP A 48 -5.40 9.78 -9.88
C ASP A 48 -4.58 9.92 -11.15
N ARG A 49 -3.41 10.55 -11.05
CA ARG A 49 -2.55 10.80 -12.19
C ARG A 49 -2.03 9.50 -12.81
N TRP A 50 -1.73 8.51 -11.97
CA TRP A 50 -1.25 7.20 -12.42
C TRP A 50 -2.39 6.26 -12.84
N GLY A 51 -3.65 6.63 -12.58
CA GLY A 51 -4.81 5.82 -12.94
C GLY A 51 -5.03 4.62 -12.02
N TYR A 52 -4.67 4.74 -10.74
CA TYR A 52 -4.89 3.68 -9.77
C TYR A 52 -6.03 4.01 -8.82
N ASP A 53 -6.76 2.96 -8.43
CA ASP A 53 -7.76 3.05 -7.39
C ASP A 53 -7.09 2.75 -6.04
N HIS A 54 -7.00 3.77 -5.20
CA HIS A 54 -6.37 3.67 -3.87
C HIS A 54 -7.34 4.09 -2.77
N ARG A 55 -8.62 4.15 -3.08
CA ARG A 55 -9.61 4.72 -2.15
C ARG A 55 -9.75 3.96 -0.84
N ASN A 56 -9.44 2.66 -0.85
CA ASN A 56 -9.59 1.82 0.34
C ASN A 56 -8.24 1.31 0.84
N ALA A 57 -7.20 2.12 0.75
CA ALA A 57 -5.86 1.74 1.16
C ALA A 57 -5.12 2.95 1.73
N MET A 58 -4.04 2.68 2.47
CA MET A 58 -3.16 3.74 2.93
C MET A 58 -1.71 3.34 2.68
N ASP A 59 -0.87 4.33 2.41
CA ASP A 59 0.56 4.12 2.26
C ASP A 59 1.27 4.57 3.52
N VAL A 60 2.07 3.68 4.08
CA VAL A 60 2.81 3.92 5.31
C VAL A 60 4.28 4.13 4.95
N GLY A 61 4.83 5.27 5.38
CA GLY A 61 6.19 5.67 5.06
C GLY A 61 7.24 4.98 5.92
N VAL A 62 7.17 3.65 5.99
CA VAL A 62 8.12 2.82 6.73
C VAL A 62 8.68 1.82 5.74
N SER A 63 10.01 1.72 5.67
CA SER A 63 10.65 0.74 4.80
C SER A 63 10.38 -0.67 5.31
N PRO A 64 10.01 -1.62 4.43
CA PRO A 64 9.86 -3.01 4.86
C PRO A 64 11.18 -3.62 5.32
N ASP A 65 12.30 -3.02 4.96
CA ASP A 65 13.62 -3.53 5.34
C ASP A 65 14.08 -3.02 6.71
N SER A 66 13.37 -2.05 7.28
CA SER A 66 13.68 -1.54 8.62
C SER A 66 13.14 -2.48 9.70
N ALA A 67 13.68 -2.36 10.91
CA ALA A 67 13.17 -3.14 12.05
C ALA A 67 11.70 -2.85 12.30
N GLU A 68 11.30 -1.57 12.22
CA GLU A 68 9.90 -1.18 12.38
C GLU A 68 9.02 -1.79 11.29
N GLY A 69 9.50 -1.79 10.05
CA GLY A 69 8.77 -2.37 8.94
C GLY A 69 8.57 -3.86 9.08
N GLN A 70 9.60 -4.58 9.55
CA GLN A 70 9.49 -6.02 9.78
C GLN A 70 8.43 -6.33 10.84
N ILE A 71 8.46 -5.59 11.94
CA ILE A 71 7.49 -5.77 13.03
C ILE A 71 6.08 -5.41 12.56
N LEU A 72 5.95 -4.33 11.79
CA LEU A 72 4.65 -3.94 11.26
C LEU A 72 4.09 -5.01 10.33
N MET A 73 4.91 -5.53 9.42
CA MET A 73 4.45 -6.59 8.50
C MET A 73 4.04 -7.86 9.27
N GLU A 74 4.77 -8.21 10.33
CA GLU A 74 4.38 -9.34 11.18
C GLU A 74 3.00 -9.12 11.79
N TYR A 75 2.76 -7.90 12.29
CA TYR A 75 1.47 -7.55 12.87
C TYR A 75 0.35 -7.66 11.83
N LEU A 76 0.60 -7.13 10.63
CA LEU A 76 -0.40 -7.18 9.56
C LEU A 76 -0.73 -8.62 9.19
N ARG A 77 0.29 -9.47 9.03
CA ARG A 77 0.05 -10.90 8.72
C ARG A 77 -0.70 -11.59 9.83
N ALA A 78 -0.32 -11.34 11.09
CA ALA A 78 -0.95 -11.99 12.24
C ALA A 78 -2.43 -11.62 12.35
N ASN A 79 -2.81 -10.45 11.84
CA ASN A 79 -4.19 -9.99 11.88
C ASN A 79 -4.92 -10.13 10.54
N GLY A 80 -4.31 -10.83 9.57
CA GLY A 80 -4.95 -11.10 8.30
C GLY A 80 -5.17 -9.88 7.42
N ILE A 81 -4.38 -8.82 7.61
CA ILE A 81 -4.55 -7.56 6.90
C ILE A 81 -3.68 -7.57 5.65
N PRO A 82 -4.27 -7.34 4.46
CA PRO A 82 -3.51 -7.37 3.22
C PRO A 82 -2.56 -6.20 3.11
N PHE A 83 -1.40 -6.42 2.49
CA PHE A 83 -0.44 -5.34 2.23
C PHE A 83 0.47 -5.67 1.06
N THR A 84 1.08 -4.64 0.50
CA THR A 84 2.17 -4.74 -0.47
C THR A 84 3.30 -3.83 0.01
N ALA A 85 4.46 -4.41 0.28
CA ALA A 85 5.60 -3.67 0.79
C ALA A 85 6.62 -3.49 -0.32
N PHE A 86 6.98 -2.24 -0.63
CA PHE A 86 7.93 -1.92 -1.67
C PHE A 86 9.29 -1.63 -1.07
N HIS A 87 10.32 -2.34 -1.53
CA HIS A 87 11.69 -2.16 -1.04
C HIS A 87 12.33 -0.87 -1.57
N PHE A 88 11.89 -0.42 -2.74
CA PHE A 88 12.48 0.74 -3.42
C PHE A 88 11.47 1.27 -4.45
N ALA A 89 11.83 2.39 -5.07
CA ALA A 89 10.97 3.01 -6.08
C ALA A 89 10.74 2.07 -7.27
N VAL A 90 9.51 2.03 -7.74
CA VAL A 90 9.13 1.26 -8.93
C VAL A 90 8.38 2.23 -9.84
N PRO A 91 8.90 2.51 -11.05
CA PRO A 91 8.28 3.49 -11.93
C PRO A 91 6.80 3.21 -12.15
N GLY A 92 5.98 4.23 -11.94
CA GLY A 92 4.53 4.14 -12.10
C GLY A 92 3.81 3.38 -11.00
N ARG A 93 4.52 2.92 -9.96
CA ARG A 93 3.91 2.14 -8.89
C ARG A 93 4.26 2.63 -7.50
N ALA A 94 5.52 2.98 -7.28
CA ALA A 94 5.99 3.40 -5.97
C ALA A 94 7.06 4.46 -6.13
N THR A 95 6.98 5.51 -5.31
CA THR A 95 7.95 6.60 -5.33
C THR A 95 9.17 6.32 -4.46
N GLY A 96 9.10 5.29 -3.63
CA GLY A 96 10.20 4.89 -2.74
C GLY A 96 9.76 3.78 -1.82
N PRO A 97 10.61 3.38 -0.86
CA PRO A 97 10.27 2.33 0.09
C PRO A 97 9.05 2.72 0.92
N HIS A 98 8.08 1.83 0.98
CA HIS A 98 6.89 2.05 1.81
C HIS A 98 6.07 0.76 1.90
N ILE A 99 5.08 0.76 2.77
CA ILE A 99 4.14 -0.34 2.90
C ILE A 99 2.75 0.15 2.54
N HIS A 100 2.20 -0.41 1.48
CA HIS A 100 0.83 -0.18 1.06
C HIS A 100 -0.06 -1.12 1.85
N VAL A 101 -0.94 -0.58 2.69
CA VAL A 101 -1.85 -1.38 3.51
C VAL A 101 -3.22 -1.39 2.86
N GLY A 102 -3.71 -2.59 2.59
CA GLY A 102 -4.94 -2.83 1.85
C GLY A 102 -4.65 -3.75 0.68
N LEU A 103 -5.69 -4.08 -0.09
CA LEU A 103 -5.51 -4.87 -1.30
C LEU A 103 -4.66 -4.10 -2.31
N PRO A 104 -3.95 -4.81 -3.19
CA PRO A 104 -3.17 -4.12 -4.21
C PRO A 104 -4.04 -3.18 -5.02
N SER A 105 -3.52 -1.98 -5.29
CA SER A 105 -4.22 -1.03 -6.13
C SER A 105 -4.31 -1.58 -7.55
N HIS A 106 -5.46 -1.42 -8.17
CA HIS A 106 -5.65 -1.80 -9.56
C HIS A 106 -5.86 -0.56 -10.40
N ARG A 107 -5.60 -0.68 -11.68
CA ARG A 107 -5.81 0.43 -12.59
C ARG A 107 -7.30 0.68 -12.78
N ILE A 108 -7.67 1.94 -12.74
CA ILE A 108 -9.00 2.36 -13.11
C ILE A 108 -9.07 2.22 -14.62
N ALA A 109 -10.13 1.59 -15.10
CA ALA A 109 -10.30 1.40 -16.53
C ALA A 109 -10.19 2.74 -17.24
N PRO A 110 -9.42 2.77 -18.31
CA PRO A 110 -9.29 4.01 -19.02
C PRO A 110 -10.59 4.30 -19.70
N VAL A 111 -10.94 4.85 -19.40
CA VAL A 111 -12.01 4.84 -19.73
C VAL A 111 -12.06 5.39 -20.97
N LEU A 112 -11.41 4.74 -20.80
CA LEU A 112 -11.05 4.61 -21.21
C LEU A 112 -10.43 4.98 -21.76
N ALA A 113 -10.18 4.91 -22.14
CA ALA A 113 -9.43 4.95 -22.26
C ALA A 113 -9.44 5.09 -22.85
N ALA A 114 -9.57 4.84 -23.22
CA ALA A 114 -9.57 4.61 -23.42
C ALA A 114 -10.01 4.84 -23.90
N ASN A 115 -10.44 4.83 -24.46
CA ASN A 115 -10.70 4.60 -24.71
C ASN A 115 -10.52 5.10 -25.07
N THR A 116 -10.59 5.29 -25.48
CA THR A 116 -10.33 5.16 -25.62
C THR A 116 -10.06 5.38 -26.04
N ARG A 117 -10.25 5.61 -26.65
CA ARG A 117 -10.05 5.26 -26.88
C ARG A 117 -10.26 5.26 -26.96
N GLU A 118 -10.67 5.20 -27.30
CA GLU A 118 -10.96 4.70 -27.21
C GLU A 118 -10.98 4.79 -27.06
N ILE A 119 -11.41 5.22 -27.69
CA ILE A 119 -11.44 4.82 -27.45
C ILE A 119 -11.13 4.82 -27.43
N SER A 120 -11.31 5.07 -27.79
CA SER A 120 -11.15 4.44 -27.56
C SER A 120 -10.96 4.32 -27.62
N ARG A 121 -11.26 4.65 -28.44
CA ARG A 121 -11.10 4.00 -28.32
C ARG A 121 -10.94 3.86 -28.52
#